data_b4b72108863b93c14d976948deece777
#
_entry.id   b4b72108863b93c14d976948deece777
#
_cell.length_a   1.000
_cell.length_b   1.000
_cell.length_c   1.000
_cell.angle_alpha   90.00
_cell.angle_beta   90.00
_cell.angle_gamma   90.00
#
_symmetry.space_group_name_H-M   'P 1'
#
loop_
_entity.id
_entity.type
_entity.pdbx_description
1 polymer ?
#
loop_
_entity_poly.entity_id
_entity_poly.type
_entity_poly.pdbx_seq_one_letter_code
_entity_poly.pdbx_strand_id
1 'polypeptide(L)'
;MNFTKKATAFLVAITLSATTSTVTIREALAATFTKDEIQEVHRIQNQYSRLPKQTFNSGNLYASSPHLTAPFSPGSVTNSYINSQLDYINFYRGLFDLPSISTNKTDNDNAQITASVMAAIKANPFTNQHGLPSETRPNYISDTYWTIAKNVSASSNLNFNVSNQSAGDVITDLLTDTYNLDGSDTGHRAWLLSSRLTTTGIGAAYGENSYRYSVQQVAYSSDGYKAAAKSAVAYPNSGVFPIELLQGNNIAWSLYLSDKTTSGIPKITVTDLDTGEVSQATNVNNFSNKAYGYFKTIITYFPGDIKLVSGHEYNVNIDNVYQYSFKLFNQVAANQPKLKTSNDNTKTKNGEKSSEKISSSQNIKDSSDKTTRKILNQVADPDSSTTIKSALLLQAEKLRDSLNKKRQMNTVIFGRSYQDGYSYYNLGNDQWFHNFYVYNNPDFTAGVVNINNQSFDTNIYTSPYPNLRKRTANHVTSGKSYAYGQSITTDHITWYYLGKNQWIRQNN
;
A
#
# COMPACT_ATOMS: atom_id res chain seq x y z
N MET A 1 -74.44 54.10 17.76
CA MET A 1 -73.47 53.75 18.84
C MET A 1 -72.29 53.13 18.14
N ASN A 2 -71.27 53.93 17.86
CA ASN A 2 -70.06 53.51 17.13
C ASN A 2 -68.97 53.17 18.16
N PHE A 3 -68.48 51.91 18.14
CA PHE A 3 -67.29 51.53 18.90
C PHE A 3 -66.14 51.37 17.92
N THR A 4 -65.21 52.34 17.97
CA THR A 4 -63.92 52.26 17.29
C THR A 4 -62.97 51.45 18.16
N LYS A 5 -62.48 50.32 17.63
CA LYS A 5 -61.35 49.54 18.23
C LYS A 5 -60.04 50.08 17.72
N LYS A 6 -59.26 50.62 18.66
CA LYS A 6 -57.82 50.98 18.39
C LYS A 6 -57.00 49.70 18.48
N ALA A 7 -56.30 49.33 17.41
CA ALA A 7 -55.32 48.29 17.41
C ALA A 7 -53.97 48.90 17.73
N THR A 8 -53.36 48.46 18.83
CA THR A 8 -51.99 48.80 19.23
C THR A 8 -51.02 47.76 18.63
N ALA A 9 -50.22 48.22 17.70
CA ALA A 9 -49.17 47.35 17.14
C ALA A 9 -47.95 47.34 18.07
N PHE A 10 -47.61 46.17 18.59
CA PHE A 10 -46.37 45.94 19.33
C PHE A 10 -45.26 45.61 18.31
N LEU A 11 -44.28 46.46 18.15
CA LEU A 11 -43.10 46.22 17.35
C LEU A 11 -42.07 45.51 18.24
N VAL A 12 -41.87 44.20 18.06
CA VAL A 12 -40.79 43.44 18.74
C VAL A 12 -39.58 43.53 17.84
N ALA A 13 -38.59 44.33 18.21
CA ALA A 13 -37.29 44.37 17.61
C ALA A 13 -36.46 43.13 18.05
N ILE A 14 -36.32 42.15 17.18
CA ILE A 14 -35.39 41.01 17.43
C ILE A 14 -34.00 41.48 17.00
N THR A 15 -33.15 41.80 17.96
CA THR A 15 -31.72 41.99 17.71
C THR A 15 -31.06 40.64 17.52
N LEU A 16 -30.75 40.31 16.28
CA LEU A 16 -29.95 39.15 15.94
C LEU A 16 -28.48 39.43 16.27
N SER A 17 -28.03 38.98 17.45
CA SER A 17 -26.60 38.99 17.81
C SER A 17 -25.89 37.91 16.99
N ALA A 18 -25.26 38.29 15.88
CA ALA A 18 -24.35 37.40 15.15
C ALA A 18 -23.09 37.21 16.01
N THR A 19 -23.04 36.12 16.77
CA THR A 19 -21.78 35.63 17.33
C THR A 19 -20.95 35.06 16.18
N THR A 20 -20.04 35.84 15.65
CA THR A 20 -18.98 35.33 14.79
C THR A 20 -18.07 34.45 15.64
N SER A 21 -18.31 33.14 15.61
CA SER A 21 -17.33 32.17 16.08
C SER A 21 -16.13 32.27 15.15
N THR A 22 -15.10 32.99 15.59
CA THR A 22 -13.79 32.89 14.94
C THR A 22 -13.29 31.48 15.13
N VAL A 23 -13.45 30.63 14.11
CA VAL A 23 -12.71 29.38 14.01
C VAL A 23 -11.25 29.79 13.86
N THR A 24 -10.52 29.80 14.96
CA THR A 24 -9.07 29.85 14.93
C THR A 24 -8.62 28.56 14.27
N ILE A 25 -8.28 28.62 12.98
CA ILE A 25 -7.50 27.58 12.31
C ILE A 25 -6.16 27.60 13.06
N ARG A 26 -5.98 26.67 14.01
CA ARG A 26 -4.65 26.38 14.53
C ARG A 26 -3.90 25.78 13.36
N GLU A 27 -2.91 26.50 12.85
CA GLU A 27 -1.90 25.88 11.98
C GLU A 27 -1.37 24.68 12.78
N ALA A 28 -1.53 23.48 12.25
CA ALA A 28 -0.98 22.28 12.83
C ALA A 28 0.53 22.47 12.96
N LEU A 29 1.00 22.62 14.19
CA LEU A 29 2.42 22.70 14.47
C LEU A 29 2.98 21.30 14.32
N ALA A 30 3.78 21.04 13.27
CA ALA A 30 4.43 19.74 13.11
C ALA A 30 5.24 19.38 14.36
N ALA A 31 5.24 18.08 14.72
CA ALA A 31 5.94 17.55 15.88
C ALA A 31 7.40 18.02 15.97
N THR A 32 7.87 18.25 17.17
CA THR A 32 9.27 18.54 17.43
C THR A 32 10.05 17.23 17.57
N PHE A 33 11.03 17.02 16.70
CA PHE A 33 11.94 15.88 16.76
C PHE A 33 13.16 16.19 17.63
N THR A 34 13.56 15.27 18.45
CA THR A 34 14.85 15.33 19.16
C THR A 34 15.99 15.08 18.16
N LYS A 35 17.22 15.43 18.56
CA LYS A 35 18.40 15.13 17.73
C LYS A 35 18.57 13.63 17.48
N ASP A 36 18.27 12.81 18.50
CA ASP A 36 18.38 11.36 18.41
C ASP A 36 17.34 10.77 17.45
N GLU A 37 16.09 11.26 17.51
CA GLU A 37 15.03 10.87 16.57
C GLU A 37 15.41 11.25 15.12
N ILE A 38 15.98 12.42 14.89
CA ILE A 38 16.46 12.84 13.56
C ILE A 38 17.61 11.93 13.08
N GLN A 39 18.55 11.58 13.96
CA GLN A 39 19.61 10.63 13.63
C GLN A 39 19.04 9.26 13.28
N GLU A 40 18.04 8.81 14.02
CA GLU A 40 17.35 7.54 13.75
C GLU A 40 16.60 7.55 12.42
N VAL A 41 15.88 8.64 12.09
CA VAL A 41 15.27 8.84 10.77
C VAL A 41 16.30 8.71 9.67
N HIS A 42 17.44 9.42 9.79
CA HIS A 42 18.51 9.35 8.79
C HIS A 42 19.15 7.96 8.72
N ARG A 43 19.31 7.26 9.84
CA ARG A 43 19.82 5.89 9.89
C ARG A 43 18.91 4.96 9.09
N ILE A 44 17.59 5.02 9.34
CA ILE A 44 16.60 4.19 8.66
C ILE A 44 16.56 4.50 7.16
N GLN A 45 16.53 5.78 6.79
CA GLN A 45 16.56 6.22 5.39
C GLN A 45 17.81 5.72 4.65
N ASN A 46 18.98 5.83 5.28
CA ASN A 46 20.24 5.34 4.72
C ASN A 46 20.26 3.82 4.56
N GLN A 47 19.72 3.08 5.52
CA GLN A 47 19.61 1.63 5.41
C GLN A 47 18.64 1.25 4.28
N TYR A 48 17.44 1.85 4.23
CA TYR A 48 16.47 1.59 3.19
C TYR A 48 16.98 1.89 1.78
N SER A 49 17.77 2.98 1.62
CA SER A 49 18.32 3.35 0.32
C SER A 49 19.32 2.33 -0.24
N ARG A 50 19.96 1.53 0.64
CA ARG A 50 20.93 0.50 0.29
C ARG A 50 20.32 -0.87 0.04
N LEU A 51 19.05 -1.08 0.38
CA LEU A 51 18.39 -2.36 0.16
C LEU A 51 18.28 -2.68 -1.34
N PRO A 52 18.45 -3.96 -1.73
CA PRO A 52 18.32 -4.37 -3.12
C PRO A 52 16.94 -4.05 -3.71
N LYS A 53 16.90 -3.40 -4.87
CA LYS A 53 15.66 -3.03 -5.57
C LYS A 53 15.40 -3.90 -6.81
N GLN A 54 16.21 -4.90 -7.05
CA GLN A 54 16.08 -5.80 -8.19
C GLN A 54 14.75 -6.54 -8.13
N THR A 55 14.03 -6.54 -9.24
CA THR A 55 12.87 -7.41 -9.46
C THR A 55 13.32 -8.80 -9.90
N PHE A 56 12.55 -9.81 -9.49
CA PHE A 56 12.82 -11.20 -9.84
C PHE A 56 11.70 -11.76 -10.71
N ASN A 57 12.07 -12.42 -11.78
CA ASN A 57 11.21 -13.14 -12.71
C ASN A 57 11.78 -14.55 -12.97
N SER A 58 11.12 -15.36 -13.79
CA SER A 58 11.57 -16.72 -14.09
C SER A 58 12.97 -16.81 -14.73
N GLY A 59 13.45 -15.73 -15.32
CA GLY A 59 14.78 -15.69 -15.96
C GLY A 59 15.94 -15.38 -15.02
N ASN A 60 15.70 -14.79 -13.84
CA ASN A 60 16.76 -14.39 -12.91
C ASN A 60 16.57 -14.87 -11.45
N LEU A 61 15.47 -15.59 -11.19
CA LEU A 61 15.17 -16.11 -9.84
C LEU A 61 16.06 -17.30 -9.47
N TYR A 62 16.37 -18.16 -10.44
CA TYR A 62 16.94 -19.48 -10.19
C TYR A 62 18.44 -19.57 -10.36
N ALA A 63 19.09 -20.26 -9.45
CA ALA A 63 20.41 -20.84 -9.66
C ALA A 63 20.32 -22.16 -10.45
N SER A 64 19.26 -22.95 -10.17
CA SER A 64 18.85 -24.12 -10.93
C SER A 64 17.32 -24.08 -11.07
N SER A 65 16.82 -24.05 -12.29
CA SER A 65 15.37 -24.00 -12.53
C SER A 65 14.68 -25.30 -12.05
N PRO A 66 13.50 -25.20 -11.44
CA PRO A 66 12.72 -26.36 -11.08
C PRO A 66 12.20 -27.07 -12.34
N HIS A 67 12.03 -28.39 -12.24
CA HIS A 67 11.29 -29.19 -13.21
C HIS A 67 9.97 -29.62 -12.57
N LEU A 68 8.88 -28.97 -12.98
CA LEU A 68 7.58 -29.06 -12.28
C LEU A 68 6.70 -30.22 -12.73
N THR A 69 7.16 -30.99 -13.73
CA THR A 69 6.51 -32.22 -14.25
C THR A 69 7.40 -33.44 -13.98
N ALA A 70 7.04 -34.60 -14.53
CA ALA A 70 7.85 -35.82 -14.40
C ALA A 70 9.13 -35.76 -15.29
N PRO A 71 10.33 -36.05 -14.77
CA PRO A 71 10.68 -36.29 -13.36
C PRO A 71 10.77 -34.94 -12.60
N PHE A 72 10.11 -34.87 -11.45
CA PHE A 72 10.08 -33.65 -10.64
C PHE A 72 11.44 -33.34 -10.00
N SER A 73 11.83 -32.05 -10.06
CA SER A 73 12.98 -31.55 -9.30
C SER A 73 12.69 -30.13 -8.79
N PRO A 74 12.99 -29.82 -7.51
CA PRO A 74 12.63 -28.54 -6.92
C PRO A 74 13.49 -27.37 -7.41
N GLY A 75 14.65 -27.60 -8.05
CA GLY A 75 15.59 -26.55 -8.38
C GLY A 75 16.14 -25.82 -7.15
N SER A 76 16.66 -24.62 -7.36
CA SER A 76 17.11 -23.72 -6.29
C SER A 76 17.03 -22.26 -6.73
N VAL A 77 16.71 -21.35 -5.81
CA VAL A 77 16.79 -19.91 -6.05
C VAL A 77 18.21 -19.42 -5.91
N THR A 78 18.49 -18.25 -6.49
CA THR A 78 19.83 -17.60 -6.39
C THR A 78 20.09 -17.11 -4.96
N ASN A 79 21.36 -17.08 -4.57
CA ASN A 79 21.77 -16.44 -3.31
C ASN A 79 21.40 -14.95 -3.28
N SER A 80 21.36 -14.29 -4.44
CA SER A 80 20.92 -12.90 -4.54
C SER A 80 19.47 -12.73 -4.07
N TYR A 81 18.56 -13.63 -4.46
CA TYR A 81 17.17 -13.60 -4.00
C TYR A 81 17.07 -13.86 -2.49
N ILE A 82 17.76 -14.90 -1.99
CA ILE A 82 17.76 -15.24 -0.56
C ILE A 82 18.28 -14.06 0.27
N ASN A 83 19.45 -13.52 -0.08
CA ASN A 83 20.05 -12.42 0.65
C ASN A 83 19.19 -11.16 0.58
N SER A 84 18.60 -10.86 -0.59
CA SER A 84 17.71 -9.70 -0.72
C SER A 84 16.49 -9.81 0.18
N GLN A 85 15.86 -10.98 0.29
CA GLN A 85 14.74 -11.16 1.24
C GLN A 85 15.20 -11.03 2.69
N LEU A 86 16.32 -11.65 3.05
CA LEU A 86 16.87 -11.59 4.40
C LEU A 86 17.23 -10.15 4.82
N ASP A 87 17.78 -9.37 3.90
CA ASP A 87 18.10 -7.94 4.12
C ASP A 87 16.83 -7.13 4.45
N TYR A 88 15.74 -7.34 3.71
CA TYR A 88 14.46 -6.68 3.99
C TYR A 88 13.83 -7.17 5.30
N ILE A 89 13.87 -8.47 5.57
CA ILE A 89 13.39 -9.03 6.85
C ILE A 89 14.13 -8.36 8.01
N ASN A 90 15.44 -8.31 7.95
CA ASN A 90 16.25 -7.73 9.02
C ASN A 90 16.13 -6.21 9.11
N PHE A 91 15.97 -5.52 7.98
CA PHE A 91 15.63 -4.09 7.97
C PHE A 91 14.32 -3.82 8.72
N TYR A 92 13.25 -4.56 8.37
CA TYR A 92 11.97 -4.38 9.05
C TYR A 92 12.02 -4.79 10.52
N ARG A 93 12.65 -5.90 10.86
CA ARG A 93 12.86 -6.28 12.27
C ARG A 93 13.59 -5.18 13.04
N GLY A 94 14.57 -4.54 12.43
CA GLY A 94 15.29 -3.40 13.00
C GLY A 94 14.41 -2.17 13.29
N LEU A 95 13.32 -1.93 12.51
CA LEU A 95 12.35 -0.87 12.82
C LEU A 95 11.58 -1.12 14.13
N PHE A 96 11.54 -2.37 14.60
CA PHE A 96 10.87 -2.79 15.82
C PHE A 96 11.86 -3.15 16.94
N ASP A 97 13.13 -2.78 16.80
CA ASP A 97 14.23 -3.10 17.73
C ASP A 97 14.34 -4.61 18.02
N LEU A 98 14.02 -5.44 17.04
CA LEU A 98 14.14 -6.88 17.12
C LEU A 98 15.51 -7.33 16.59
N PRO A 99 16.12 -8.36 17.19
CA PRO A 99 17.36 -8.93 16.69
C PRO A 99 17.24 -9.38 15.24
N SER A 100 18.33 -9.21 14.48
CA SER A 100 18.45 -9.80 13.14
C SER A 100 18.39 -11.33 13.22
N ILE A 101 17.83 -11.93 12.17
CA ILE A 101 17.78 -13.38 12.00
C ILE A 101 18.72 -13.82 10.89
N SER A 102 18.99 -15.12 10.83
CA SER A 102 19.80 -15.73 9.78
C SER A 102 18.99 -16.70 8.93
N THR A 103 19.61 -17.24 7.91
CA THR A 103 19.09 -18.37 7.14
C THR A 103 20.13 -19.46 7.01
N ASN A 104 19.76 -20.66 6.68
CA ASN A 104 20.67 -21.75 6.42
C ASN A 104 20.22 -22.58 5.20
N LYS A 105 21.13 -23.39 4.68
CA LYS A 105 20.88 -24.15 3.46
C LYS A 105 19.72 -25.13 3.59
N THR A 106 19.62 -25.84 4.70
CA THR A 106 18.57 -26.85 4.91
C THR A 106 17.17 -26.22 4.90
N ASP A 107 16.99 -25.11 5.63
CA ASP A 107 15.72 -24.41 5.68
C ASP A 107 15.36 -23.79 4.32
N ASN A 108 16.36 -23.26 3.59
CA ASN A 108 16.15 -22.74 2.24
C ASN A 108 15.78 -23.85 1.25
N ASP A 109 16.45 -25.00 1.30
CA ASP A 109 16.13 -26.15 0.44
C ASP A 109 14.68 -26.65 0.72
N ASN A 110 14.27 -26.71 1.98
CA ASN A 110 12.92 -27.11 2.37
C ASN A 110 11.86 -26.08 1.90
N ALA A 111 12.13 -24.80 2.04
CA ALA A 111 11.27 -23.73 1.51
C ALA A 111 11.18 -23.79 -0.02
N GLN A 112 12.31 -24.07 -0.70
CA GLN A 112 12.35 -24.22 -2.16
C GLN A 112 11.55 -25.45 -2.63
N ILE A 113 11.71 -26.59 -1.97
CA ILE A 113 10.90 -27.80 -2.25
C ILE A 113 9.41 -27.45 -2.14
N THR A 114 9.04 -26.75 -1.09
CA THR A 114 7.65 -26.35 -0.82
C THR A 114 7.10 -25.42 -1.92
N ALA A 115 7.85 -24.38 -2.28
CA ALA A 115 7.47 -23.47 -3.35
C ALA A 115 7.30 -24.19 -4.70
N SER A 116 8.22 -25.10 -5.01
CA SER A 116 8.20 -25.86 -6.27
C SER A 116 7.07 -26.91 -6.32
N VAL A 117 6.75 -27.54 -5.18
CA VAL A 117 5.57 -28.41 -5.08
C VAL A 117 4.29 -27.61 -5.31
N MET A 118 4.12 -26.45 -4.65
CA MET A 118 2.97 -25.58 -4.86
C MET A 118 2.85 -25.12 -6.31
N ALA A 119 3.96 -24.77 -6.95
CA ALA A 119 4.01 -24.38 -8.36
C ALA A 119 3.61 -25.56 -9.28
N ALA A 120 4.09 -26.79 -8.99
CA ALA A 120 3.80 -27.98 -9.78
C ALA A 120 2.32 -28.38 -9.74
N ILE A 121 1.68 -28.26 -8.57
CA ILE A 121 0.25 -28.54 -8.39
C ILE A 121 -0.64 -27.35 -8.76
N LYS A 122 -0.06 -26.21 -9.12
CA LYS A 122 -0.79 -24.95 -9.38
C LYS A 122 -1.72 -24.58 -8.21
N ALA A 123 -1.18 -24.70 -6.98
CA ALA A 123 -1.93 -24.47 -5.75
C ALA A 123 -2.78 -23.19 -5.83
N ASN A 124 -4.05 -23.27 -5.46
CA ASN A 124 -4.97 -22.14 -5.57
C ASN A 124 -4.58 -21.02 -4.58
N PRO A 125 -4.18 -19.81 -5.06
CA PRO A 125 -3.72 -18.73 -4.19
C PRO A 125 -4.84 -18.08 -3.35
N PHE A 126 -6.11 -18.39 -3.62
CA PHE A 126 -7.27 -17.85 -2.92
C PHE A 126 -7.87 -18.79 -1.89
N THR A 127 -7.20 -19.92 -1.62
CA THR A 127 -7.59 -20.86 -0.58
C THR A 127 -6.43 -21.07 0.38
N ASN A 128 -6.75 -21.55 1.59
CA ASN A 128 -5.72 -21.86 2.58
C ASN A 128 -4.78 -22.95 2.06
N GLN A 129 -3.51 -22.61 1.90
CA GLN A 129 -2.44 -23.50 1.48
C GLN A 129 -1.50 -23.93 2.62
N HIS A 130 -1.77 -23.52 3.86
CA HIS A 130 -0.99 -23.97 5.01
C HIS A 130 -1.24 -25.45 5.29
N GLY A 131 -0.23 -26.28 5.06
CA GLY A 131 -0.32 -27.74 5.19
C GLY A 131 -0.95 -28.43 3.98
N LEU A 132 -1.27 -27.72 2.90
CA LEU A 132 -1.88 -28.24 1.67
C LEU A 132 -3.13 -29.10 1.95
N PRO A 133 -4.14 -28.61 2.70
CA PRO A 133 -5.23 -29.41 3.24
C PRO A 133 -6.16 -29.98 2.17
N SER A 134 -6.31 -29.25 1.04
CA SER A 134 -7.23 -29.61 -0.06
C SER A 134 -6.52 -30.16 -1.28
N GLU A 135 -5.19 -30.31 -1.22
CA GLU A 135 -4.38 -30.69 -2.39
C GLU A 135 -4.10 -32.19 -2.42
N THR A 136 -4.02 -32.74 -3.62
CA THR A 136 -3.70 -34.14 -3.84
C THR A 136 -2.29 -34.28 -4.40
N ARG A 137 -1.50 -35.20 -3.83
CA ARG A 137 -0.14 -35.46 -4.31
C ARG A 137 -0.16 -36.09 -5.71
N PRO A 138 0.47 -35.46 -6.71
CA PRO A 138 0.73 -36.13 -7.99
C PRO A 138 1.71 -37.28 -7.83
N ASN A 139 1.54 -38.32 -8.65
CA ASN A 139 2.36 -39.54 -8.58
C ASN A 139 3.85 -39.29 -8.89
N TYR A 140 4.18 -38.24 -9.62
CA TYR A 140 5.55 -37.85 -9.98
C TYR A 140 6.28 -37.03 -8.89
N ILE A 141 5.57 -36.62 -7.82
CA ILE A 141 6.18 -35.97 -6.66
C ILE A 141 6.35 -37.04 -5.58
N SER A 142 7.59 -37.26 -5.08
CA SER A 142 7.89 -38.24 -4.05
C SER A 142 7.16 -37.94 -2.73
N ASP A 143 6.91 -39.00 -1.92
CA ASP A 143 6.33 -38.84 -0.58
C ASP A 143 7.19 -37.94 0.30
N THR A 144 8.51 -38.00 0.16
CA THR A 144 9.44 -37.14 0.90
C THR A 144 9.22 -35.68 0.57
N TYR A 145 9.19 -35.27 -0.71
CA TYR A 145 8.95 -33.90 -1.11
C TYR A 145 7.56 -33.41 -0.73
N TRP A 146 6.55 -34.27 -0.85
CA TRP A 146 5.20 -33.96 -0.45
C TRP A 146 5.07 -33.68 1.05
N THR A 147 5.71 -34.54 1.88
CA THR A 147 5.73 -34.41 3.34
C THR A 147 6.44 -33.12 3.77
N ILE A 148 7.59 -32.80 3.14
CA ILE A 148 8.30 -31.53 3.37
C ILE A 148 7.37 -30.36 3.01
N ALA A 149 6.76 -30.37 1.84
CA ALA A 149 5.88 -29.30 1.40
C ALA A 149 4.70 -29.06 2.35
N LYS A 150 4.06 -30.12 2.85
CA LYS A 150 2.99 -30.00 3.83
C LYS A 150 3.46 -29.40 5.15
N ASN A 151 4.57 -29.89 5.69
CA ASN A 151 5.07 -29.42 6.99
C ASN A 151 5.59 -27.99 6.92
N VAL A 152 6.33 -27.67 5.86
CA VAL A 152 6.94 -26.34 5.72
C VAL A 152 5.89 -25.30 5.32
N SER A 153 4.94 -25.61 4.45
CA SER A 153 3.84 -24.68 4.18
C SER A 153 3.01 -24.35 5.42
N ALA A 154 2.79 -25.33 6.30
CA ALA A 154 2.08 -25.13 7.57
C ALA A 154 2.82 -24.18 8.53
N SER A 155 4.14 -24.03 8.38
CA SER A 155 5.01 -23.25 9.27
C SER A 155 5.63 -22.02 8.59
N SER A 156 5.06 -21.56 7.47
CA SER A 156 5.63 -20.49 6.64
C SER A 156 4.65 -19.34 6.45
N ASN A 157 5.19 -18.14 6.26
CA ASN A 157 4.49 -17.09 5.53
C ASN A 157 4.49 -17.46 4.04
N LEU A 158 3.34 -17.31 3.40
CA LEU A 158 3.12 -17.61 1.98
C LEU A 158 2.69 -16.35 1.24
N ASN A 159 3.37 -16.03 0.14
CA ASN A 159 2.99 -14.93 -0.74
C ASN A 159 2.87 -15.46 -2.17
N PHE A 160 1.71 -15.26 -2.77
CA PHE A 160 1.40 -15.68 -4.14
C PHE A 160 1.15 -14.46 -5.01
N ASN A 161 1.92 -14.28 -6.07
CA ASN A 161 1.85 -13.10 -6.91
C ASN A 161 2.10 -13.43 -8.39
N VAL A 162 1.44 -12.69 -9.29
CA VAL A 162 1.62 -12.81 -10.74
C VAL A 162 2.55 -11.75 -11.33
N SER A 163 2.96 -10.76 -10.54
CA SER A 163 3.86 -9.68 -10.98
C SER A 163 5.33 -9.98 -10.68
N ASN A 164 6.21 -9.28 -11.39
CA ASN A 164 7.66 -9.33 -11.17
C ASN A 164 8.01 -8.43 -9.97
N GLN A 165 7.77 -8.91 -8.76
CA GLN A 165 8.11 -8.19 -7.53
C GLN A 165 9.59 -8.26 -7.22
N SER A 166 10.13 -7.21 -6.57
CA SER A 166 11.39 -7.30 -5.86
C SER A 166 11.27 -8.21 -4.63
N ALA A 167 12.38 -8.61 -4.07
CA ALA A 167 12.39 -9.33 -2.79
C ALA A 167 11.77 -8.46 -1.67
N GLY A 168 11.98 -7.15 -1.74
CA GLY A 168 11.43 -6.19 -0.79
C GLY A 168 9.92 -6.09 -0.85
N ASP A 169 9.33 -6.11 -2.05
CA ASP A 169 7.87 -6.04 -2.20
C ASP A 169 7.20 -7.24 -1.53
N VAL A 170 7.77 -8.46 -1.70
CA VAL A 170 7.25 -9.67 -1.03
C VAL A 170 7.25 -9.52 0.48
N ILE A 171 8.35 -9.05 1.06
CA ILE A 171 8.47 -8.90 2.51
C ILE A 171 7.61 -7.73 3.03
N THR A 172 7.46 -6.67 2.24
CA THR A 172 6.58 -5.55 2.56
C THR A 172 5.11 -5.98 2.58
N ASP A 173 4.68 -6.79 1.61
CA ASP A 173 3.32 -7.35 1.57
C ASP A 173 3.03 -8.18 2.83
N LEU A 174 3.98 -9.03 3.25
CA LEU A 174 3.85 -9.86 4.44
C LEU A 174 3.89 -9.03 5.75
N LEU A 175 4.65 -7.93 5.77
CA LEU A 175 4.72 -7.03 6.93
C LEU A 175 3.45 -6.18 7.05
N THR A 176 3.00 -5.56 5.97
CA THR A 176 1.77 -4.75 5.97
C THR A 176 0.53 -5.62 6.14
N ASP A 177 0.63 -6.87 5.73
CA ASP A 177 -0.40 -7.91 5.82
C ASP A 177 -1.72 -7.53 5.11
N THR A 178 -1.61 -6.64 4.12
CA THR A 178 -2.75 -6.04 3.42
C THR A 178 -3.49 -7.04 2.51
N TYR A 179 -2.83 -8.14 2.13
CA TYR A 179 -3.37 -9.18 1.25
C TYR A 179 -3.72 -10.48 1.97
N ASN A 180 -3.82 -10.42 3.30
CA ASN A 180 -4.16 -11.59 4.10
C ASN A 180 -5.58 -12.10 3.78
N LEU A 181 -5.72 -13.40 3.48
CA LEU A 181 -7.00 -14.01 3.17
C LEU A 181 -7.97 -14.02 4.36
N ASP A 182 -7.44 -14.13 5.58
CA ASP A 182 -8.19 -14.11 6.84
C ASP A 182 -8.50 -12.68 7.34
N GLY A 183 -8.26 -11.68 6.48
CA GLY A 183 -8.58 -10.28 6.79
C GLY A 183 -7.54 -9.61 7.68
N SER A 184 -7.95 -9.10 8.85
CA SER A 184 -7.13 -8.26 9.72
C SER A 184 -6.40 -9.02 10.85
N ASP A 185 -6.24 -10.33 10.75
CA ASP A 185 -5.59 -11.13 11.82
C ASP A 185 -4.08 -10.89 11.94
N THR A 186 -3.47 -10.33 10.89
CA THR A 186 -2.05 -9.95 10.81
C THR A 186 -1.07 -11.09 11.12
N GLY A 187 -1.43 -12.31 10.72
CA GLY A 187 -0.66 -13.52 10.99
C GLY A 187 0.75 -13.50 10.39
N HIS A 188 0.89 -13.08 9.13
CA HIS A 188 2.21 -12.99 8.48
C HIS A 188 3.12 -12.01 9.20
N ARG A 189 2.61 -10.83 9.57
CA ARG A 189 3.34 -9.82 10.34
C ARG A 189 3.76 -10.37 11.70
N ALA A 190 2.85 -11.00 12.43
CA ALA A 190 3.13 -11.55 13.75
C ALA A 190 4.29 -12.57 13.72
N TRP A 191 4.33 -13.44 12.71
CA TRP A 191 5.43 -14.38 12.51
C TRP A 191 6.73 -13.67 12.14
N LEU A 192 6.67 -12.71 11.19
CA LEU A 192 7.85 -11.96 10.73
C LEU A 192 8.48 -11.15 11.87
N LEU A 193 7.66 -10.60 12.75
CA LEU A 193 8.06 -9.79 13.91
C LEU A 193 8.11 -10.58 15.21
N SER A 194 8.05 -11.91 15.16
CA SER A 194 8.18 -12.72 16.37
C SER A 194 9.47 -12.37 17.13
N SER A 195 9.30 -12.04 18.41
CA SER A 195 10.40 -11.71 19.32
C SER A 195 11.27 -12.91 19.68
N ARG A 196 10.88 -14.11 19.23
CA ARG A 196 11.58 -15.39 19.47
C ARG A 196 12.22 -15.97 18.21
N LEU A 197 11.88 -15.42 17.02
CA LEU A 197 12.40 -15.90 15.72
C LEU A 197 13.90 -15.65 15.61
N THR A 198 14.67 -16.64 15.18
CA THR A 198 16.14 -16.57 15.03
C THR A 198 16.63 -17.00 13.66
N THR A 199 15.82 -17.73 12.90
CA THR A 199 16.16 -18.20 11.57
C THR A 199 14.95 -18.21 10.65
N THR A 200 15.19 -18.26 9.35
CA THR A 200 14.14 -18.40 8.33
C THR A 200 14.66 -19.25 7.16
N GLY A 201 13.76 -19.96 6.50
CA GLY A 201 14.00 -20.61 5.21
C GLY A 201 13.33 -19.82 4.09
N ILE A 202 14.01 -19.63 2.98
CA ILE A 202 13.53 -18.80 1.86
C ILE A 202 13.55 -19.62 0.57
N GLY A 203 12.39 -19.72 -0.10
CA GLY A 203 12.23 -20.37 -1.38
C GLY A 203 11.17 -19.70 -2.25
N ALA A 204 11.27 -19.86 -3.56
CA ALA A 204 10.26 -19.38 -4.49
C ALA A 204 10.26 -20.16 -5.81
N ALA A 205 9.08 -20.35 -6.41
CA ALA A 205 8.96 -20.96 -7.72
C ALA A 205 7.80 -20.35 -8.52
N TYR A 206 8.00 -20.18 -9.83
CA TYR A 206 6.94 -19.83 -10.76
C TYR A 206 6.23 -21.09 -11.25
N GLY A 207 4.89 -21.10 -11.13
CA GLY A 207 4.06 -22.12 -11.75
C GLY A 207 3.73 -21.78 -13.21
N GLU A 208 3.26 -22.77 -13.97
CA GLU A 208 2.75 -22.57 -15.34
C GLU A 208 1.52 -21.63 -15.39
N ASN A 209 0.83 -21.43 -14.28
CA ASN A 209 -0.26 -20.49 -14.11
C ASN A 209 0.20 -19.05 -13.87
N SER A 210 1.49 -18.76 -14.10
CA SER A 210 2.15 -17.46 -13.92
C SER A 210 2.24 -16.96 -12.47
N TYR A 211 1.74 -17.69 -11.49
CA TYR A 211 1.95 -17.35 -10.08
C TYR A 211 3.37 -17.66 -9.65
N ARG A 212 3.98 -16.74 -8.92
CA ARG A 212 5.16 -16.99 -8.09
C ARG A 212 4.71 -17.40 -6.69
N TYR A 213 5.08 -18.57 -6.26
CA TYR A 213 4.87 -19.12 -4.94
C TYR A 213 6.09 -18.82 -4.09
N SER A 214 5.99 -17.83 -3.19
CA SER A 214 7.08 -17.45 -2.28
C SER A 214 6.80 -18.01 -0.89
N VAL A 215 7.82 -18.63 -0.29
CA VAL A 215 7.75 -19.32 1.00
C VAL A 215 8.83 -18.77 1.91
N GLN A 216 8.44 -18.27 3.10
CA GLN A 216 9.34 -17.89 4.19
C GLN A 216 8.97 -18.72 5.42
N GLN A 217 9.76 -19.75 5.73
CA GLN A 217 9.56 -20.55 6.93
C GLN A 217 9.88 -19.71 8.17
N VAL A 218 8.92 -19.57 9.08
CA VAL A 218 9.01 -18.63 10.23
C VAL A 218 8.50 -19.22 11.53
N ALA A 219 7.87 -20.40 11.52
CA ALA A 219 7.35 -21.06 12.72
C ALA A 219 8.16 -22.30 13.04
N TYR A 220 9.20 -22.15 13.84
CA TYR A 220 10.01 -23.26 14.34
C TYR A 220 9.59 -23.58 15.78
N SER A 221 9.19 -24.83 16.06
CA SER A 221 8.74 -25.25 17.39
C SER A 221 9.76 -24.94 18.49
N SER A 222 11.05 -25.00 18.18
CA SER A 222 12.13 -24.63 19.10
C SER A 222 12.11 -23.17 19.54
N ASP A 223 11.58 -22.26 18.69
CA ASP A 223 11.51 -20.84 19.00
C ASP A 223 10.49 -20.54 20.11
N GLY A 224 9.43 -21.36 20.20
CA GLY A 224 8.43 -21.22 21.27
C GLY A 224 9.00 -21.32 22.68
N TYR A 225 10.15 -21.99 22.85
CA TYR A 225 10.84 -22.17 24.13
C TYR A 225 11.93 -21.13 24.40
N LYS A 226 12.26 -20.27 23.44
CA LYS A 226 13.27 -19.22 23.63
C LYS A 226 12.68 -18.05 24.42
N ALA A 227 13.54 -17.31 25.14
CA ALA A 227 13.15 -16.05 25.73
C ALA A 227 12.76 -15.04 24.65
N ALA A 228 11.73 -14.26 24.91
CA ALA A 228 11.36 -13.19 24.00
C ALA A 228 12.37 -12.04 24.04
N ALA A 229 12.80 -11.54 22.90
CA ALA A 229 13.71 -10.39 22.81
C ALA A 229 13.01 -9.07 23.23
N LYS A 230 11.70 -8.99 23.04
CA LYS A 230 10.87 -7.84 23.48
C LYS A 230 9.57 -8.34 24.11
N SER A 231 9.11 -7.64 25.15
CA SER A 231 7.82 -7.93 25.79
C SER A 231 6.62 -7.45 24.97
N ALA A 232 6.79 -6.38 24.20
CA ALA A 232 5.75 -5.80 23.35
C ALA A 232 6.32 -5.40 21.97
N VAL A 233 5.55 -5.67 20.92
CA VAL A 233 5.80 -5.24 19.54
C VAL A 233 4.52 -4.61 19.02
N ALA A 234 4.53 -3.31 18.77
CA ALA A 234 3.39 -2.57 18.24
C ALA A 234 3.64 -2.22 16.76
N TYR A 235 2.60 -2.23 15.95
CA TYR A 235 2.63 -1.73 14.58
C TYR A 235 1.58 -0.62 14.44
N PRO A 236 2.00 0.63 14.17
CA PRO A 236 3.38 1.13 14.06
C PRO A 236 4.17 0.99 15.37
N ASN A 237 5.51 0.96 15.28
CA ASN A 237 6.37 0.91 16.47
C ASN A 237 6.45 2.28 17.13
N SER A 238 6.78 2.31 18.44
CA SER A 238 7.08 3.55 19.17
C SER A 238 8.34 4.24 18.63
N GLY A 239 8.46 5.55 18.87
CA GLY A 239 9.59 6.36 18.40
C GLY A 239 9.34 6.95 17.03
N VAL A 240 10.16 6.67 16.03
CA VAL A 240 9.96 7.14 14.65
C VAL A 240 9.56 5.99 13.74
N PHE A 241 8.58 6.22 12.84
CA PHE A 241 8.06 5.16 12.00
C PHE A 241 7.80 5.64 10.55
N PRO A 242 8.13 4.84 9.50
CA PRO A 242 7.91 5.21 8.12
C PRO A 242 6.43 5.28 7.77
N ILE A 243 5.97 6.42 7.26
CA ILE A 243 4.55 6.61 6.89
C ILE A 243 4.14 5.68 5.75
N GLU A 244 5.05 5.32 4.84
CA GLU A 244 4.77 4.46 3.69
C GLU A 244 4.29 3.06 4.11
N LEU A 245 4.70 2.57 5.27
CA LEU A 245 4.25 1.29 5.81
C LEU A 245 2.82 1.33 6.40
N LEU A 246 2.23 2.53 6.51
CA LEU A 246 0.86 2.73 6.96
C LEU A 246 -0.06 3.21 5.84
N GLN A 247 0.50 3.46 4.65
CA GLN A 247 -0.24 3.91 3.48
C GLN A 247 -0.72 2.73 2.66
N GLY A 248 -2.00 2.68 2.40
CA GLY A 248 -2.64 1.61 1.62
C GLY A 248 -4.00 1.24 2.19
N ASN A 249 -4.69 0.37 1.48
CA ASN A 249 -5.98 -0.15 1.94
C ASN A 249 -5.76 -1.36 2.84
N ASN A 250 -6.59 -1.50 3.86
CA ASN A 250 -6.63 -2.68 4.73
C ASN A 250 -5.34 -2.98 5.54
N ILE A 251 -4.55 -1.96 5.87
CA ILE A 251 -3.41 -2.13 6.76
C ILE A 251 -3.91 -2.03 8.20
N ALA A 252 -4.20 -3.17 8.81
CA ALA A 252 -4.53 -3.21 10.23
C ALA A 252 -3.29 -2.89 11.07
N TRP A 253 -3.47 -2.10 12.14
CA TRP A 253 -2.46 -1.93 13.17
C TRP A 253 -2.53 -3.09 14.17
N SER A 254 -1.46 -3.27 14.94
CA SER A 254 -1.41 -4.42 15.85
C SER A 254 -0.58 -4.15 17.10
N LEU A 255 -0.95 -4.83 18.19
CA LEU A 255 -0.14 -4.98 19.39
C LEU A 255 0.06 -6.46 19.67
N TYR A 256 1.31 -6.86 19.79
CA TYR A 256 1.73 -8.20 20.19
C TYR A 256 2.45 -8.15 21.53
N LEU A 257 1.98 -8.94 22.52
CA LEU A 257 2.63 -9.07 23.83
C LEU A 257 3.19 -10.48 23.98
N SER A 258 4.47 -10.59 24.31
CA SER A 258 5.18 -11.88 24.37
C SER A 258 4.80 -12.71 25.61
N ASP A 259 4.59 -12.04 26.76
CA ASP A 259 4.49 -12.74 28.04
C ASP A 259 3.21 -12.42 28.82
N LYS A 260 2.45 -11.41 28.37
CA LYS A 260 1.18 -10.99 28.99
C LYS A 260 -0.01 -11.46 28.17
N THR A 261 -0.99 -12.07 28.80
CA THR A 261 -2.29 -12.41 28.19
C THR A 261 -3.29 -11.28 28.48
N THR A 262 -4.03 -10.87 27.45
CA THR A 262 -5.13 -9.91 27.56
C THR A 262 -6.42 -10.60 27.12
N SER A 263 -7.45 -10.52 27.96
CA SER A 263 -8.78 -11.03 27.67
C SER A 263 -9.68 -9.91 27.12
N GLY A 264 -10.67 -10.30 26.32
CA GLY A 264 -11.66 -9.38 25.76
C GLY A 264 -11.09 -8.51 24.61
N ILE A 265 -11.90 -7.54 24.21
CA ILE A 265 -11.59 -6.57 23.16
C ILE A 265 -11.47 -5.19 23.81
N PRO A 266 -10.26 -4.60 23.88
CA PRO A 266 -10.07 -3.30 24.50
C PRO A 266 -10.64 -2.17 23.64
N LYS A 267 -11.01 -1.06 24.27
CA LYS A 267 -11.24 0.19 23.58
C LYS A 267 -9.89 0.78 23.19
N ILE A 268 -9.78 1.32 21.96
CA ILE A 268 -8.54 1.88 21.42
C ILE A 268 -8.81 3.27 20.87
N THR A 269 -7.98 4.23 21.24
CA THR A 269 -7.99 5.58 20.69
C THR A 269 -6.65 5.91 20.08
N VAL A 270 -6.69 6.63 18.95
CA VAL A 270 -5.53 7.20 18.29
C VAL A 270 -5.68 8.72 18.27
N THR A 271 -4.69 9.43 18.77
CA THR A 271 -4.68 10.89 18.85
C THR A 271 -3.53 11.44 18.05
N ASP A 272 -3.79 12.35 17.11
CA ASP A 272 -2.77 13.22 16.53
C ASP A 272 -2.45 14.33 17.55
N LEU A 273 -1.25 14.30 18.12
CA LEU A 273 -0.83 15.23 19.15
C LEU A 273 -0.57 16.66 18.63
N ASP A 274 -0.37 16.81 17.31
CA ASP A 274 -0.13 18.09 16.68
C ASP A 274 -1.43 18.87 16.41
N THR A 275 -2.48 18.15 16.04
CA THR A 275 -3.80 18.74 15.75
C THR A 275 -4.77 18.64 16.91
N GLY A 276 -4.58 17.67 17.80
CA GLY A 276 -5.51 17.29 18.84
C GLY A 276 -6.69 16.45 18.34
N GLU A 277 -6.64 15.99 17.07
CA GLU A 277 -7.65 15.09 16.51
C GLU A 277 -7.60 13.73 17.21
N VAL A 278 -8.77 13.22 17.61
CA VAL A 278 -8.91 11.92 18.28
C VAL A 278 -9.83 11.03 17.46
N SER A 279 -9.34 9.86 17.11
CA SER A 279 -10.12 8.82 16.42
C SER A 279 -10.29 7.58 17.29
N GLN A 280 -11.47 6.98 17.21
CA GLN A 280 -11.72 5.66 17.78
C GLN A 280 -11.30 4.60 16.78
N ALA A 281 -10.52 3.62 17.21
CA ALA A 281 -10.18 2.48 16.38
C ALA A 281 -11.43 1.68 16.01
N THR A 282 -11.41 1.14 14.80
CA THR A 282 -12.47 0.30 14.25
C THR A 282 -11.98 -1.14 14.02
N ASN A 283 -12.91 -2.08 13.87
CA ASN A 283 -12.59 -3.50 13.66
C ASN A 283 -11.53 -4.04 14.63
N VAL A 284 -11.71 -3.74 15.92
CA VAL A 284 -10.79 -4.20 16.96
C VAL A 284 -11.04 -5.68 17.23
N ASN A 285 -9.98 -6.49 17.15
CA ASN A 285 -10.04 -7.93 17.34
C ASN A 285 -8.98 -8.40 18.32
N ASN A 286 -9.26 -9.51 19.01
CA ASN A 286 -8.31 -10.22 19.86
C ASN A 286 -8.10 -11.64 19.29
N PHE A 287 -6.96 -11.83 18.62
CA PHE A 287 -6.54 -13.10 18.02
C PHE A 287 -5.55 -13.88 18.88
N SER A 288 -5.49 -13.63 20.19
CA SER A 288 -4.53 -14.28 21.10
C SER A 288 -4.60 -15.81 21.08
N ASN A 289 -5.78 -16.37 20.78
CA ASN A 289 -5.97 -17.82 20.64
C ASN A 289 -5.23 -18.44 19.43
N LYS A 290 -4.81 -17.63 18.46
CA LYS A 290 -4.05 -18.08 17.30
C LYS A 290 -2.56 -18.27 17.61
N ALA A 291 -2.05 -17.63 18.66
CA ALA A 291 -0.65 -17.70 19.11
C ALA A 291 0.39 -17.45 18.01
N TYR A 292 0.06 -16.68 16.96
CA TYR A 292 0.99 -16.31 15.90
C TYR A 292 2.25 -15.67 16.49
N GLY A 293 3.41 -15.97 15.94
CA GLY A 293 4.69 -15.45 16.44
C GLY A 293 5.03 -15.84 17.88
N TYR A 294 4.31 -16.83 18.46
CA TYR A 294 4.40 -17.21 19.88
C TYR A 294 4.04 -16.08 20.85
N PHE A 295 3.24 -15.11 20.41
CA PHE A 295 2.73 -14.05 21.25
C PHE A 295 1.54 -14.54 22.11
N LYS A 296 1.47 -14.12 23.35
CA LYS A 296 0.35 -14.42 24.26
C LYS A 296 -0.84 -13.47 24.08
N THR A 297 -0.59 -12.25 23.59
CA THR A 297 -1.63 -11.31 23.20
C THR A 297 -1.41 -10.86 21.77
N ILE A 298 -2.48 -10.87 20.98
CA ILE A 298 -2.53 -10.39 19.60
C ILE A 298 -3.79 -9.53 19.47
N ILE A 299 -3.63 -8.23 19.53
CA ILE A 299 -4.70 -7.25 19.29
C ILE A 299 -4.46 -6.62 17.92
N THR A 300 -5.49 -6.59 17.09
CA THR A 300 -5.45 -5.91 15.78
C THR A 300 -6.60 -4.93 15.67
N TYR A 301 -6.41 -3.84 14.90
CA TYR A 301 -7.40 -2.80 14.74
C TYR A 301 -7.07 -1.90 13.54
N PHE A 302 -8.05 -1.16 13.04
CA PHE A 302 -7.82 -0.02 12.15
C PHE A 302 -7.85 1.27 12.96
N PRO A 303 -7.00 2.28 12.66
CA PRO A 303 -6.88 3.50 13.47
C PRO A 303 -8.11 4.44 13.40
N GLY A 304 -9.16 4.07 12.64
CA GLY A 304 -10.31 4.93 12.36
C GLY A 304 -9.99 5.96 11.26
N ASP A 305 -10.67 7.09 11.33
CA ASP A 305 -10.59 8.12 10.26
C ASP A 305 -9.45 9.13 10.48
N ILE A 306 -8.49 8.83 11.37
CA ILE A 306 -7.37 9.74 11.65
C ILE A 306 -6.50 9.93 10.42
N LYS A 307 -6.18 11.19 10.12
CA LYS A 307 -5.31 11.53 9.02
C LYS A 307 -3.84 11.33 9.40
N LEU A 308 -3.13 10.51 8.64
CA LEU A 308 -1.68 10.30 8.84
C LEU A 308 -0.87 11.32 8.04
N VAL A 309 0.00 12.06 8.73
CA VAL A 309 0.82 13.14 8.16
C VAL A 309 2.28 12.93 8.56
N SER A 310 3.19 12.96 7.58
CA SER A 310 4.62 12.93 7.86
C SER A 310 5.05 14.15 8.66
N GLY A 311 5.80 13.94 9.74
CA GLY A 311 6.21 15.00 10.66
C GLY A 311 5.27 15.21 11.86
N HIS A 312 4.15 14.48 11.96
CA HIS A 312 3.25 14.52 13.11
C HIS A 312 3.56 13.40 14.10
N GLU A 313 3.20 13.65 15.36
CA GLU A 313 3.25 12.69 16.45
C GLU A 313 1.87 12.16 16.77
N TYR A 314 1.78 10.85 16.97
CA TYR A 314 0.55 10.14 17.31
C TYR A 314 0.69 9.41 18.63
N ASN A 315 -0.38 9.42 19.42
CA ASN A 315 -0.49 8.60 20.63
C ASN A 315 -1.55 7.52 20.41
N VAL A 316 -1.22 6.29 20.76
CA VAL A 316 -2.14 5.16 20.78
C VAL A 316 -2.37 4.75 22.21
N ASN A 317 -3.63 4.76 22.65
CA ASN A 317 -4.04 4.23 23.93
C ASN A 317 -4.92 2.99 23.73
N ILE A 318 -4.44 1.83 24.18
CA ILE A 318 -5.17 0.57 24.25
C ILE A 318 -5.56 0.36 25.70
N ASP A 319 -6.80 0.66 26.04
CA ASP A 319 -7.29 0.79 27.41
C ASP A 319 -6.89 -0.37 28.31
N ASN A 320 -6.20 -0.07 29.41
CA ASN A 320 -5.70 -1.00 30.42
C ASN A 320 -4.69 -2.06 29.90
N VAL A 321 -4.21 -1.94 28.66
CA VAL A 321 -3.30 -2.90 28.03
C VAL A 321 -1.95 -2.28 27.74
N TYR A 322 -1.90 -1.21 26.90
CA TYR A 322 -0.67 -0.60 26.43
C TYR A 322 -0.91 0.81 25.89
N GLN A 323 0.05 1.70 26.12
CA GLN A 323 0.03 3.06 25.56
C GLN A 323 1.41 3.40 25.02
N TYR A 324 1.47 4.07 23.87
CA TYR A 324 2.72 4.49 23.23
C TYR A 324 2.49 5.65 22.26
N SER A 325 3.60 6.33 21.89
CA SER A 325 3.59 7.37 20.88
C SER A 325 4.63 7.06 19.79
N PHE A 326 4.38 7.59 18.60
CA PHE A 326 5.29 7.52 17.47
C PHE A 326 5.18 8.78 16.61
N LYS A 327 6.28 9.10 15.90
CA LYS A 327 6.35 10.21 14.94
C LYS A 327 6.53 9.66 13.55
N LEU A 328 5.75 10.17 12.61
CA LEU A 328 5.82 9.72 11.21
C LEU A 328 6.89 10.48 10.44
N PHE A 329 7.62 9.74 9.61
CA PHE A 329 8.58 10.30 8.68
C PHE A 329 8.49 9.58 7.32
N ASN A 330 9.06 10.19 6.24
CA ASN A 330 9.14 9.54 4.94
C ASN A 330 10.38 8.66 4.83
N GLN A 331 10.19 7.40 4.45
CA GLN A 331 11.27 6.42 4.29
C GLN A 331 12.26 6.82 3.19
N VAL A 332 11.79 7.53 2.16
CA VAL A 332 12.62 8.11 1.11
C VAL A 332 13.04 9.51 1.51
N ALA A 333 14.33 9.73 1.75
CA ALA A 333 14.86 11.01 2.26
C ALA A 333 14.47 12.23 1.39
N ALA A 334 14.41 12.08 0.06
CA ALA A 334 14.01 13.15 -0.86
C ALA A 334 12.55 13.60 -0.66
N ASN A 335 11.68 12.77 -0.08
CA ASN A 335 10.29 13.07 0.18
C ASN A 335 10.06 13.62 1.60
N GLN A 336 11.11 13.66 2.42
CA GLN A 336 11.01 14.06 3.82
C GLN A 336 10.78 15.56 3.94
N PRO A 337 9.70 16.04 4.58
CA PRO A 337 9.57 17.44 4.94
C PRO A 337 10.62 17.83 5.97
N LYS A 338 10.94 19.13 6.05
CA LYS A 338 11.87 19.61 7.08
C LYS A 338 11.28 19.36 8.47
N LEU A 339 11.96 18.53 9.25
CA LEU A 339 11.56 18.24 10.63
C LEU A 339 11.93 19.41 11.55
N LYS A 340 11.03 19.78 12.47
CA LYS A 340 11.32 20.77 13.51
C LYS A 340 12.21 20.14 14.59
N THR A 341 13.22 20.87 15.05
CA THR A 341 14.07 20.45 16.17
C THR A 341 13.63 21.11 17.46
N SER A 342 13.90 20.46 18.59
CA SER A 342 13.61 21.00 19.94
C SER A 342 14.32 22.32 20.25
N ASN A 343 15.35 22.70 19.46
CA ASN A 343 16.09 23.96 19.62
C ASN A 343 15.47 25.12 18.83
N ASP A 344 14.48 24.90 17.98
CA ASP A 344 13.87 25.98 17.18
C ASP A 344 12.86 26.82 17.99
N ASN A 345 12.53 26.41 19.23
CA ASN A 345 11.56 27.10 20.07
C ASN A 345 12.12 28.24 20.93
N THR A 346 13.41 28.61 20.82
CA THR A 346 14.06 29.64 21.67
C THR A 346 14.25 31.00 21.03
N LYS A 347 13.67 31.29 19.84
CA LYS A 347 13.72 32.63 19.23
C LYS A 347 12.34 33.12 18.80
N THR A 348 11.49 33.43 19.78
CA THR A 348 10.36 34.34 19.52
C THR A 348 10.09 35.18 20.76
N LYS A 349 10.98 36.09 21.08
CA LYS A 349 10.69 37.33 21.82
C LYS A 349 11.86 38.30 21.56
N ASN A 350 11.70 39.12 20.55
CA ASN A 350 11.90 40.56 20.59
C ASN A 350 11.67 41.12 19.17
N GLY A 351 10.79 42.12 19.12
CA GLY A 351 10.35 42.72 17.92
C GLY A 351 11.44 43.53 17.22
N GLU A 352 11.30 43.56 15.91
CA GLU A 352 11.53 44.80 15.17
C GLU A 352 10.76 44.71 13.84
N LYS A 353 10.04 45.80 13.59
CA LYS A 353 9.37 46.05 12.33
C LYS A 353 10.40 46.24 11.22
N SER A 354 10.29 45.49 10.15
CA SER A 354 10.58 46.02 8.84
C SER A 354 9.62 45.43 7.82
N SER A 355 8.93 46.35 7.23
CA SER A 355 8.01 46.17 6.13
C SER A 355 8.78 45.82 4.87
N GLU A 356 8.53 44.63 4.31
CA GLU A 356 8.68 44.44 2.88
C GLU A 356 7.46 43.70 2.32
N LYS A 357 6.80 44.47 1.49
CA LYS A 357 5.67 44.13 0.68
C LYS A 357 6.11 43.16 -0.42
N ILE A 358 5.72 41.90 -0.37
CA ILE A 358 5.68 41.10 -1.58
C ILE A 358 4.23 40.70 -1.80
N SER A 359 3.62 41.48 -2.69
CA SER A 359 2.40 41.11 -3.38
C SER A 359 2.73 40.04 -4.39
N SER A 360 2.03 38.92 -4.36
CA SER A 360 1.36 38.33 -5.51
C SER A 360 0.80 36.99 -5.18
N SER A 361 -0.43 36.99 -4.70
CA SER A 361 -1.35 35.92 -4.99
C SER A 361 -1.63 35.96 -6.49
N GLN A 362 -1.03 35.09 -7.27
CA GLN A 362 -1.50 34.84 -8.62
C GLN A 362 -2.13 33.47 -8.72
N ASN A 363 -3.42 33.54 -8.94
CA ASN A 363 -4.31 32.51 -9.43
C ASN A 363 -3.65 31.65 -10.51
N ILE A 364 -3.29 30.40 -10.17
CA ILE A 364 -3.05 29.38 -11.17
C ILE A 364 -4.42 28.77 -11.52
N LYS A 365 -5.17 29.51 -12.31
CA LYS A 365 -6.28 28.99 -13.11
C LYS A 365 -5.95 29.27 -14.57
N ASP A 366 -6.00 28.20 -15.38
CA ASP A 366 -6.17 28.25 -16.84
C ASP A 366 -4.96 28.44 -17.78
N SER A 367 -3.74 27.98 -17.46
CA SER A 367 -2.74 27.93 -18.54
C SER A 367 -2.51 26.56 -19.19
N SER A 368 -2.90 25.46 -18.55
CA SER A 368 -2.69 24.11 -19.10
C SER A 368 -3.66 23.75 -20.23
N ASP A 369 -4.86 24.34 -20.24
CA ASP A 369 -5.91 23.97 -21.21
C ASP A 369 -5.69 24.58 -22.60
N LYS A 370 -5.12 25.79 -22.67
CA LYS A 370 -4.84 26.45 -23.97
C LYS A 370 -3.62 25.87 -24.68
N THR A 371 -2.59 25.49 -23.93
CA THR A 371 -1.37 24.88 -24.50
C THR A 371 -1.65 23.48 -25.00
N THR A 372 -2.43 22.68 -24.26
CA THR A 372 -2.82 21.33 -24.65
C THR A 372 -3.70 21.34 -25.90
N ARG A 373 -4.67 22.27 -26.01
CA ARG A 373 -5.49 22.44 -27.22
C ARG A 373 -4.69 22.92 -28.42
N LYS A 374 -3.68 23.78 -28.21
CA LYS A 374 -2.83 24.29 -29.29
C LYS A 374 -1.90 23.19 -29.83
N ILE A 375 -1.38 22.33 -28.99
CA ILE A 375 -0.54 21.18 -29.40
C ILE A 375 -1.39 20.12 -30.14
N LEU A 376 -2.59 19.80 -29.65
CA LEU A 376 -3.49 18.83 -30.28
C LEU A 376 -3.98 19.28 -31.66
N ASN A 377 -4.08 20.62 -31.89
CA ASN A 377 -4.50 21.16 -33.18
C ASN A 377 -3.35 21.36 -34.18
N GLN A 378 -2.08 21.30 -33.76
CA GLN A 378 -0.92 21.47 -34.62
C GLN A 378 -0.34 20.18 -35.19
N VAL A 379 -0.78 19.01 -34.72
CA VAL A 379 -0.29 17.69 -35.19
C VAL A 379 -1.16 17.23 -36.37
N ALA A 380 -0.93 17.80 -37.52
CA ALA A 380 -1.66 17.45 -38.74
C ALA A 380 -0.83 16.75 -39.83
N ASP A 381 0.47 16.40 -39.56
CA ASP A 381 1.34 15.83 -40.57
C ASP A 381 2.12 14.62 -40.00
N PRO A 382 2.01 13.41 -40.64
CA PRO A 382 2.73 12.22 -40.20
C PRO A 382 4.26 12.30 -40.34
N ASP A 383 4.78 13.27 -41.07
CA ASP A 383 6.21 13.40 -41.43
C ASP A 383 6.98 14.40 -40.57
N SER A 384 6.33 14.99 -39.57
CA SER A 384 6.96 15.99 -38.73
C SER A 384 7.77 15.37 -37.59
N SER A 385 9.03 15.51 -37.74
CA SER A 385 10.21 15.53 -36.89
C SER A 385 10.15 14.97 -35.44
N THR A 386 11.25 14.42 -35.02
CA THR A 386 11.69 14.02 -33.66
C THR A 386 11.18 14.92 -32.52
N THR A 387 10.96 16.21 -32.79
CA THR A 387 10.50 17.23 -31.84
C THR A 387 9.04 17.05 -31.39
N ILE A 388 8.14 16.63 -32.28
CA ILE A 388 6.71 16.41 -31.97
C ILE A 388 6.56 15.12 -31.15
N LYS A 389 7.31 14.07 -31.50
CA LYS A 389 7.34 12.81 -30.75
C LYS A 389 7.83 13.06 -29.32
N SER A 390 8.83 13.91 -29.13
CA SER A 390 9.35 14.29 -27.81
C SER A 390 8.33 15.10 -27.00
N ALA A 391 7.57 15.99 -27.63
CA ALA A 391 6.52 16.76 -26.96
C ALA A 391 5.35 15.88 -26.52
N LEU A 392 4.94 14.92 -27.34
CA LEU A 392 3.89 13.95 -27.01
C LEU A 392 4.33 13.00 -25.88
N LEU A 393 5.57 12.56 -25.85
CA LEU A 393 6.13 11.75 -24.77
C LEU A 393 6.14 12.52 -23.45
N LEU A 394 6.57 13.78 -23.45
CA LEU A 394 6.52 14.65 -22.27
C LEU A 394 5.09 14.86 -21.77
N GLN A 395 4.12 14.97 -22.67
CA GLN A 395 2.70 15.06 -22.31
C GLN A 395 2.19 13.73 -21.72
N ALA A 396 2.61 12.59 -22.25
CA ALA A 396 2.27 11.28 -21.72
C ALA A 396 2.81 11.08 -20.28
N GLU A 397 4.04 11.52 -20.02
CA GLU A 397 4.62 11.51 -18.67
C GLU A 397 3.86 12.40 -17.69
N LYS A 398 3.47 13.61 -18.10
CA LYS A 398 2.64 14.51 -17.29
C LYS A 398 1.26 13.91 -16.98
N LEU A 399 0.65 13.18 -17.93
CA LEU A 399 -0.60 12.47 -17.70
C LEU A 399 -0.42 11.33 -16.69
N ARG A 400 0.66 10.56 -16.80
CA ARG A 400 1.04 9.53 -15.83
C ARG A 400 1.21 10.13 -14.43
N ASP A 401 1.96 11.22 -14.30
CA ASP A 401 2.21 11.87 -13.02
C ASP A 401 0.93 12.45 -12.40
N SER A 402 0.02 12.96 -13.23
CA SER A 402 -1.31 13.41 -12.79
C SER A 402 -2.16 12.23 -12.27
N LEU A 403 -2.09 11.05 -12.91
CA LEU A 403 -2.75 9.84 -12.45
C LEU A 403 -2.16 9.36 -11.12
N ASN A 404 -0.84 9.35 -11.00
CA ASN A 404 -0.14 8.98 -9.77
C ASN A 404 -0.50 9.92 -8.60
N LYS A 405 -0.60 11.24 -8.85
CA LYS A 405 -1.10 12.20 -7.87
C LYS A 405 -2.55 11.94 -7.43
N LYS A 406 -3.43 11.59 -8.36
CA LYS A 406 -4.83 11.25 -8.04
C LYS A 406 -4.95 9.94 -7.26
N ARG A 407 -4.01 8.99 -7.41
CA ARG A 407 -3.95 7.75 -6.63
C ARG A 407 -3.49 7.97 -5.19
N GLN A 408 -2.65 8.98 -4.94
CA GLN A 408 -2.27 9.37 -3.58
C GLN A 408 -3.40 10.09 -2.83
N MET A 409 -4.46 10.50 -3.52
CA MET A 409 -5.68 11.01 -2.88
C MET A 409 -6.54 9.81 -2.48
N ASN A 410 -6.63 9.55 -1.19
CA ASN A 410 -7.41 8.49 -0.57
C ASN A 410 -8.81 8.41 -1.20
N THR A 411 -9.08 7.35 -1.94
CA THR A 411 -10.42 7.06 -2.40
C THR A 411 -11.16 6.48 -1.21
N VAL A 412 -12.14 7.23 -0.68
CA VAL A 412 -13.00 6.76 0.40
C VAL A 412 -13.83 5.59 -0.12
N ILE A 413 -13.75 4.44 0.54
CA ILE A 413 -14.58 3.27 0.25
C ILE A 413 -15.79 3.33 1.18
N PHE A 414 -16.99 3.52 0.60
CA PHE A 414 -18.25 3.63 1.34
C PHE A 414 -18.88 2.27 1.66
N GLY A 415 -18.41 1.20 1.05
CA GLY A 415 -18.92 -0.14 1.31
C GLY A 415 -18.09 -1.20 0.59
N ARG A 416 -18.21 -2.42 1.07
CA ARG A 416 -17.61 -3.60 0.46
C ARG A 416 -18.69 -4.68 0.31
N SER A 417 -18.74 -5.33 -0.84
CA SER A 417 -19.56 -6.51 -1.10
C SER A 417 -18.69 -7.63 -1.64
N TYR A 418 -19.03 -8.86 -1.32
CA TYR A 418 -18.39 -10.04 -1.86
C TYR A 418 -19.43 -10.86 -2.62
N GLN A 419 -19.22 -11.05 -3.91
CA GLN A 419 -20.13 -11.80 -4.77
C GLN A 419 -19.33 -12.58 -5.82
N ASP A 420 -19.72 -13.82 -6.07
CA ASP A 420 -19.14 -14.70 -7.10
C ASP A 420 -17.61 -14.87 -7.00
N GLY A 421 -17.05 -14.92 -5.78
CA GLY A 421 -15.62 -15.05 -5.56
C GLY A 421 -14.82 -13.74 -5.68
N TYR A 422 -15.49 -12.60 -5.82
CA TYR A 422 -14.85 -11.31 -6.01
C TYR A 422 -15.28 -10.27 -4.97
N SER A 423 -14.34 -9.41 -4.58
CA SER A 423 -14.63 -8.25 -3.74
C SER A 423 -14.96 -7.04 -4.61
N TYR A 424 -16.07 -6.38 -4.28
CA TYR A 424 -16.48 -5.12 -4.88
C TYR A 424 -16.39 -4.02 -3.83
N TYR A 425 -15.92 -2.85 -4.24
CA TYR A 425 -15.75 -1.68 -3.38
C TYR A 425 -16.65 -0.55 -3.89
N ASN A 426 -17.44 0.03 -2.99
CA ASN A 426 -18.28 1.19 -3.30
C ASN A 426 -17.44 2.48 -3.11
N LEU A 427 -17.32 3.25 -4.17
CA LEU A 427 -16.61 4.54 -4.19
C LEU A 427 -17.54 5.74 -3.94
N GLY A 428 -18.79 5.49 -3.52
CA GLY A 428 -19.86 6.49 -3.40
C GLY A 428 -20.74 6.57 -4.63
N ASN A 429 -21.96 7.12 -4.46
CA ASN A 429 -22.97 7.25 -5.53
C ASN A 429 -23.23 5.95 -6.31
N ASP A 430 -23.29 4.81 -5.60
CA ASP A 430 -23.46 3.46 -6.18
C ASP A 430 -22.41 3.05 -7.22
N GLN A 431 -21.22 3.64 -7.14
CA GLN A 431 -20.09 3.26 -7.98
C GLN A 431 -19.35 2.09 -7.34
N TRP A 432 -19.60 0.89 -7.85
CA TRP A 432 -18.95 -0.32 -7.38
C TRP A 432 -17.78 -0.72 -8.27
N PHE A 433 -16.72 -1.16 -7.64
CA PHE A 433 -15.43 -1.42 -8.25
C PHE A 433 -14.94 -2.83 -7.86
N HIS A 434 -14.52 -3.60 -8.82
CA HIS A 434 -14.11 -4.99 -8.65
C HIS A 434 -12.60 -5.05 -8.30
N ASN A 435 -12.22 -5.86 -7.31
CA ASN A 435 -10.82 -5.95 -6.87
C ASN A 435 -9.85 -6.44 -7.96
N PHE A 436 -10.30 -7.27 -8.89
CA PHE A 436 -9.50 -7.72 -10.03
C PHE A 436 -8.87 -6.55 -10.81
N TYR A 437 -9.58 -5.43 -10.91
CA TYR A 437 -9.12 -4.24 -11.62
C TYR A 437 -8.19 -3.34 -10.81
N VAL A 438 -8.12 -3.52 -9.48
CA VAL A 438 -7.22 -2.76 -8.61
C VAL A 438 -5.80 -3.33 -8.65
N TYR A 439 -5.66 -4.65 -8.81
CA TYR A 439 -4.42 -5.38 -8.60
C TYR A 439 -3.72 -5.86 -9.88
N ASN A 440 -4.44 -5.92 -11.01
CA ASN A 440 -3.90 -6.44 -12.28
C ASN A 440 -3.47 -5.34 -13.24
N ASN A 441 -2.98 -4.21 -12.75
CA ASN A 441 -2.46 -3.18 -13.64
C ASN A 441 -0.94 -3.02 -13.48
N PRO A 442 -0.16 -3.89 -14.16
CA PRO A 442 1.30 -3.88 -14.02
C PRO A 442 1.98 -2.75 -14.78
N ASP A 443 1.36 -2.22 -15.84
CA ASP A 443 2.08 -1.33 -16.75
C ASP A 443 1.42 0.04 -16.90
N PHE A 444 1.78 0.96 -16.00
CA PHE A 444 1.63 2.39 -16.27
C PHE A 444 2.69 2.84 -17.27
N THR A 445 2.68 2.28 -18.45
CA THR A 445 3.49 2.77 -19.55
C THR A 445 2.78 3.97 -20.17
N ALA A 446 3.26 5.16 -19.83
CA ALA A 446 2.92 6.34 -20.61
C ALA A 446 3.57 6.24 -21.99
N GLY A 447 2.90 6.73 -23.02
CA GLY A 447 3.42 6.64 -24.38
C GLY A 447 2.62 7.42 -25.39
N VAL A 448 2.85 7.10 -26.64
CA VAL A 448 2.14 7.69 -27.77
C VAL A 448 1.49 6.56 -28.59
N VAL A 449 0.19 6.72 -28.87
CA VAL A 449 -0.57 5.81 -29.70
C VAL A 449 -0.94 6.48 -31.01
N ASN A 450 -0.70 5.78 -32.13
CA ASN A 450 -1.05 6.24 -33.47
C ASN A 450 -2.40 5.62 -33.87
N ILE A 451 -3.40 6.47 -34.10
CA ILE A 451 -4.75 6.02 -34.43
C ILE A 451 -4.87 5.71 -35.90
N ASN A 452 -5.29 4.50 -36.22
CA ASN A 452 -5.77 4.14 -37.54
C ASN A 452 -7.12 3.41 -37.44
N ASN A 453 -7.96 3.52 -38.44
CA ASN A 453 -9.32 2.99 -38.41
C ASN A 453 -9.38 1.44 -38.42
N GLN A 454 -8.30 0.76 -38.68
CA GLN A 454 -8.24 -0.71 -38.69
C GLN A 454 -7.93 -1.24 -37.28
N SER A 455 -7.04 -0.53 -36.56
CA SER A 455 -6.54 -1.00 -35.24
C SER A 455 -7.15 -0.27 -34.06
N PHE A 456 -7.97 0.78 -34.25
CA PHE A 456 -8.56 1.56 -33.16
C PHE A 456 -10.01 1.92 -33.43
N ASP A 457 -10.82 1.83 -32.36
CA ASP A 457 -12.11 2.50 -32.32
C ASP A 457 -11.89 4.01 -32.09
N THR A 458 -12.42 4.83 -32.98
CA THR A 458 -12.28 6.30 -32.90
C THR A 458 -13.17 6.94 -31.82
N ASN A 459 -14.04 6.16 -31.17
CA ASN A 459 -14.87 6.65 -30.10
C ASN A 459 -14.08 6.85 -28.80
N ILE A 460 -14.43 7.87 -28.05
CA ILE A 460 -13.90 8.11 -26.70
C ILE A 460 -14.93 7.64 -25.67
N TYR A 461 -14.45 6.93 -24.67
CA TYR A 461 -15.27 6.35 -23.59
C TYR A 461 -14.90 6.94 -22.23
N THR A 462 -15.83 6.91 -21.27
CA THR A 462 -15.61 7.40 -19.89
C THR A 462 -14.77 6.45 -19.05
N SER A 463 -14.73 5.16 -19.41
CA SER A 463 -14.05 4.10 -18.66
C SER A 463 -13.72 2.93 -19.58
N PRO A 464 -12.64 2.18 -19.34
CA PRO A 464 -12.36 0.92 -20.02
C PRO A 464 -13.25 -0.23 -19.51
N TYR A 465 -13.84 -0.10 -18.33
CA TYR A 465 -14.59 -1.17 -17.67
C TYR A 465 -16.06 -1.23 -18.13
N PRO A 466 -16.60 -2.41 -18.46
CA PRO A 466 -17.92 -2.56 -19.08
C PRO A 466 -19.06 -1.84 -18.32
N ASN A 467 -19.09 -2.01 -17.00
CA ASN A 467 -20.16 -1.48 -16.15
C ASN A 467 -20.13 0.05 -15.97
N LEU A 468 -18.99 0.69 -16.25
CA LEU A 468 -18.77 2.13 -16.11
C LEU A 468 -18.58 2.82 -17.45
N ARG A 469 -18.58 2.04 -18.54
CA ARG A 469 -18.28 2.48 -19.89
C ARG A 469 -19.47 3.20 -20.51
N LYS A 470 -19.29 4.49 -20.79
CA LYS A 470 -20.22 5.28 -21.59
C LYS A 470 -19.45 5.88 -22.76
N ARG A 471 -20.02 5.82 -23.95
CA ARG A 471 -19.49 6.51 -25.12
C ARG A 471 -19.72 8.02 -24.92
N THR A 472 -18.68 8.82 -25.19
CA THR A 472 -18.79 10.28 -25.17
C THR A 472 -19.18 10.81 -26.58
N ALA A 473 -19.50 12.11 -26.64
CA ALA A 473 -19.69 12.79 -27.93
C ALA A 473 -18.38 13.09 -28.67
N ASN A 474 -17.23 12.91 -28.00
CA ASN A 474 -15.92 13.20 -28.57
C ASN A 474 -15.33 11.98 -29.30
N HIS A 475 -14.48 12.23 -30.27
CA HIS A 475 -13.80 11.25 -31.07
C HIS A 475 -12.31 11.55 -31.21
N VAL A 476 -11.47 10.54 -31.38
CA VAL A 476 -10.10 10.66 -31.88
C VAL A 476 -10.12 10.65 -33.39
N THR A 477 -9.14 11.26 -34.01
CA THR A 477 -9.04 11.36 -35.48
C THR A 477 -8.08 10.28 -36.00
N SER A 478 -8.50 9.52 -37.00
CA SER A 478 -7.63 8.59 -37.70
C SER A 478 -6.47 9.32 -38.39
N GLY A 479 -5.30 8.71 -38.41
CA GLY A 479 -4.06 9.30 -38.93
C GLY A 479 -3.34 10.22 -37.94
N LYS A 480 -3.89 10.43 -36.71
CA LYS A 480 -3.24 11.26 -35.68
C LYS A 480 -2.67 10.43 -34.55
N SER A 481 -1.64 10.98 -33.90
CA SER A 481 -1.00 10.43 -32.70
C SER A 481 -1.51 11.14 -31.45
N TYR A 482 -1.73 10.36 -30.39
CA TYR A 482 -2.20 10.83 -29.10
C TYR A 482 -1.28 10.35 -27.98
N ALA A 483 -0.94 11.23 -27.07
CA ALA A 483 -0.26 10.88 -25.84
C ALA A 483 -1.23 10.19 -24.87
N TYR A 484 -0.80 9.10 -24.25
CA TYR A 484 -1.55 8.44 -23.19
C TYR A 484 -0.71 8.33 -21.91
N GLY A 485 -1.35 8.48 -20.75
CA GLY A 485 -0.69 8.36 -19.44
C GLY A 485 -0.75 6.97 -18.84
N GLN A 486 -1.58 6.09 -19.43
CA GLN A 486 -1.77 4.72 -18.96
C GLN A 486 -2.38 3.86 -20.07
N SER A 487 -2.00 2.58 -20.14
CA SER A 487 -2.71 1.55 -20.89
C SER A 487 -3.21 0.45 -19.95
N ILE A 488 -4.38 -0.11 -20.27
CA ILE A 488 -5.00 -1.22 -19.52
C ILE A 488 -5.55 -2.22 -20.53
N THR A 489 -5.31 -3.51 -20.31
CA THR A 489 -5.98 -4.58 -21.06
C THR A 489 -7.09 -5.18 -20.21
N THR A 490 -8.33 -5.12 -20.67
CA THR A 490 -9.50 -5.75 -20.06
C THR A 490 -10.39 -6.36 -21.15
N ASP A 491 -10.96 -7.53 -20.90
CA ASP A 491 -11.78 -8.28 -21.86
C ASP A 491 -11.05 -8.52 -23.21
N HIS A 492 -9.74 -8.79 -23.16
CA HIS A 492 -8.84 -8.94 -24.31
C HIS A 492 -8.70 -7.67 -25.20
N ILE A 493 -9.16 -6.51 -24.72
CA ILE A 493 -9.06 -5.22 -25.41
C ILE A 493 -8.08 -4.33 -24.66
N THR A 494 -7.12 -3.72 -25.37
CA THR A 494 -6.23 -2.72 -24.79
C THR A 494 -6.86 -1.33 -24.88
N TRP A 495 -6.89 -0.64 -23.76
CA TRP A 495 -7.43 0.70 -23.59
C TRP A 495 -6.33 1.69 -23.23
N TYR A 496 -6.41 2.90 -23.76
CA TYR A 496 -5.43 3.95 -23.55
C TYR A 496 -6.10 5.18 -22.94
N TYR A 497 -5.56 5.67 -21.83
CA TYR A 497 -6.06 6.85 -21.11
C TYR A 497 -5.49 8.13 -21.66
N LEU A 498 -6.34 8.99 -22.21
CA LEU A 498 -5.96 10.28 -22.82
C LEU A 498 -6.09 11.48 -21.85
N GLY A 499 -6.44 11.25 -20.57
CA GLY A 499 -6.72 12.30 -19.59
C GLY A 499 -8.22 12.61 -19.47
N LYS A 500 -8.62 13.37 -18.42
CA LYS A 500 -10.00 13.81 -18.16
C LYS A 500 -11.08 12.72 -18.27
N ASN A 501 -10.80 11.53 -17.77
CA ASN A 501 -11.66 10.33 -17.87
C ASN A 501 -12.00 9.96 -19.33
N GLN A 502 -11.06 10.16 -20.24
CA GLN A 502 -11.20 9.81 -21.66
C GLN A 502 -10.34 8.59 -21.98
N TRP A 503 -10.96 7.59 -22.53
CA TRP A 503 -10.33 6.32 -22.91
C TRP A 503 -10.64 5.99 -24.36
N ILE A 504 -9.65 5.48 -25.06
CA ILE A 504 -9.82 4.88 -26.38
C ILE A 504 -9.43 3.41 -26.32
N ARG A 505 -10.00 2.61 -27.20
CA ARG A 505 -9.71 1.18 -27.29
C ARG A 505 -9.02 0.83 -28.60
N GLN A 506 -8.13 -0.14 -28.52
CA GLN A 506 -7.59 -0.84 -29.67
C GLN A 506 -8.62 -1.87 -30.13
N ASN A 507 -8.82 -1.97 -31.44
CA ASN A 507 -9.61 -3.06 -32.04
C ASN A 507 -8.76 -4.34 -32.00
N ASN A 508 -9.40 -5.48 -31.80
CA ASN A 508 -8.76 -6.79 -31.90
C ASN A 508 -8.44 -7.14 -33.35
#